data_332abcf06ba409c9aacfc462b39b9f89
#
_entry.id   332abcf06ba409c9aacfc462b39b9f89
#
_cell.length_a   1.000
_cell.length_b   1.000
_cell.length_c   1.000
_cell.angle_alpha   90.00
_cell.angle_beta   90.00
_cell.angle_gamma   90.00
#
_symmetry.space_group_name_H-M   'P 1'
#
loop_
_entity.id
_entity.type
_entity.pdbx_description
1 polymer ?
#
loop_
_entity_poly.entity_id
_entity_poly.type
_entity_poly.pdbx_seq_one_letter_code
_entity_poly.pdbx_strand_id
1 'polypeptide(L)'
;MSYMDTYKKWCTDSYFDEETRKELLALQGNDAEIEDRFYRQLEFGTGGLRGVIGAGTNRMNIYTVRQATQGLANYIISQNGQDKGVAIAYDSRIMSPEFSDEAALCLNANGIKTYRFESLRPTPELSFSVRELGCIAGIVITASHNPREYNGYKVYWEDGAQITPPHDKNILAEVAKVTDFSQVKTMLKSEAEAAGLYHTIGKEMDDRYMEELKKQSIHPEIIKAMAKDIRIVYTPLHGTGNLPVRRVLKELGFENVYVVKEQELPDGNFPTVSYPNPESPKAFELALKLAKEVDADIVLATDPDADRLGVYAKDTKTGEYVSFTGNMSGMLIAEYILREKKANGTLPANGALVETIVTTDMAKAIAKAYGVKLIEVLTGFKYIGEQIKFFEQQNSYEYVFGLEESYGCLAGTYARDKDACVAVMMLCEVAAWCKSNGITLWDDMLSLYEKYGYYKEGLETMTLKGMDGAEKIQSMMNEMRNNPPKKIGAWDVLALRDYKKDTRTDMTSGKVTPTGLPESNVLYYELSNHAWCCVRPSGTEPKIKFYFGVVGSDIKDSEKKLDELRNAMLTYAGE
;
A
#
# COMPACT_ATOMS: atom_id res chain seq x y z
N MET A 1 20.80 -8.40 -28.23
CA MET A 1 20.00 -9.53 -28.75
C MET A 1 18.63 -8.93 -29.06
N SER A 2 18.03 -9.21 -30.24
CA SER A 2 16.67 -8.71 -30.52
C SER A 2 15.65 -9.42 -29.64
N TYR A 3 14.46 -8.86 -29.49
CA TYR A 3 13.38 -9.51 -28.74
C TYR A 3 13.05 -10.90 -29.34
N MET A 4 13.12 -11.01 -30.67
CA MET A 4 12.86 -12.25 -31.40
C MET A 4 13.96 -13.31 -31.14
N ASP A 5 15.24 -12.91 -31.00
CA ASP A 5 16.32 -13.85 -30.66
C ASP A 5 16.14 -14.38 -29.25
N THR A 6 15.74 -13.50 -28.32
CA THR A 6 15.46 -13.90 -26.93
C THR A 6 14.27 -14.85 -26.85
N TYR A 7 13.19 -14.58 -27.56
CA TYR A 7 12.04 -15.48 -27.70
C TYR A 7 12.46 -16.87 -28.20
N LYS A 8 13.23 -16.93 -29.33
CA LYS A 8 13.71 -18.19 -29.90
C LYS A 8 14.58 -18.96 -28.92
N LYS A 9 15.46 -18.27 -28.16
CA LYS A 9 16.27 -18.89 -27.12
C LYS A 9 15.36 -19.53 -26.05
N TRP A 10 14.37 -18.82 -25.56
CA TRP A 10 13.44 -19.33 -24.54
C TRP A 10 12.62 -20.53 -25.04
N CYS A 11 12.28 -20.60 -26.33
CA CYS A 11 11.58 -21.74 -26.91
C CYS A 11 12.41 -23.02 -27.02
N THR A 12 13.74 -22.90 -27.11
CA THR A 12 14.63 -24.04 -27.47
C THR A 12 15.62 -24.45 -26.38
N ASP A 13 15.96 -23.55 -25.46
CA ASP A 13 16.92 -23.81 -24.39
C ASP A 13 16.31 -24.72 -23.32
N SER A 14 16.98 -25.79 -22.98
CA SER A 14 16.56 -26.77 -21.98
C SER A 14 16.56 -26.23 -20.53
N TYR A 15 17.12 -25.04 -20.29
CA TYR A 15 17.01 -24.35 -19.01
C TYR A 15 15.55 -24.02 -18.67
N PHE A 16 14.75 -23.70 -19.68
CA PHE A 16 13.32 -23.44 -19.50
C PHE A 16 12.55 -24.75 -19.51
N ASP A 17 11.59 -24.90 -18.57
CA ASP A 17 10.76 -26.09 -18.47
C ASP A 17 9.88 -26.29 -19.73
N GLU A 18 9.31 -27.49 -19.84
CA GLU A 18 8.53 -27.88 -21.00
C GLU A 18 7.25 -27.04 -21.14
N GLU A 19 6.62 -26.67 -20.03
CA GLU A 19 5.39 -25.90 -20.01
C GLU A 19 5.63 -24.47 -20.50
N THR A 20 6.68 -23.82 -20.01
CA THR A 20 7.14 -22.51 -20.48
C THR A 20 7.44 -22.49 -21.97
N ARG A 21 8.18 -23.51 -22.48
CA ARG A 21 8.48 -23.59 -23.91
C ARG A 21 7.23 -23.84 -24.75
N LYS A 22 6.29 -24.64 -24.26
CA LYS A 22 5.01 -24.93 -24.93
C LYS A 22 4.10 -23.70 -24.99
N GLU A 23 4.03 -22.93 -23.91
CA GLU A 23 3.33 -21.64 -23.88
C GLU A 23 3.89 -20.70 -24.96
N LEU A 24 5.21 -20.55 -25.03
CA LEU A 24 5.86 -19.67 -26.00
C LEU A 24 5.68 -20.14 -27.45
N LEU A 25 5.80 -21.45 -27.70
CA LEU A 25 5.57 -22.00 -29.05
C LEU A 25 4.14 -21.78 -29.55
N ALA A 26 3.16 -21.73 -28.65
CA ALA A 26 1.78 -21.41 -29.00
C ALA A 26 1.59 -19.95 -29.47
N LEU A 27 2.54 -19.06 -29.21
CA LEU A 27 2.54 -17.66 -29.69
C LEU A 27 3.09 -17.50 -31.11
N GLN A 28 3.57 -18.56 -31.73
CA GLN A 28 4.16 -18.49 -33.06
C GLN A 28 3.19 -17.84 -34.07
N GLY A 29 3.63 -16.75 -34.70
CA GLY A 29 2.80 -15.96 -35.62
C GLY A 29 2.04 -14.78 -34.97
N ASN A 30 2.14 -14.62 -33.66
CA ASN A 30 1.61 -13.45 -32.96
C ASN A 30 2.76 -12.53 -32.52
N ASP A 31 3.35 -11.82 -33.49
CA ASP A 31 4.55 -10.99 -33.30
C ASP A 31 4.32 -9.88 -32.25
N ALA A 32 3.12 -9.33 -32.17
CA ALA A 32 2.78 -8.28 -31.18
C ALA A 32 2.87 -8.79 -29.74
N GLU A 33 2.35 -9.98 -29.46
CA GLU A 33 2.42 -10.59 -28.12
C GLU A 33 3.86 -11.05 -27.80
N ILE A 34 4.60 -11.56 -28.80
CA ILE A 34 6.02 -11.93 -28.63
C ILE A 34 6.84 -10.67 -28.29
N GLU A 35 6.63 -9.57 -29.03
CA GLU A 35 7.30 -8.30 -28.77
C GLU A 35 6.98 -7.81 -27.34
N ASP A 36 5.72 -7.77 -26.95
CA ASP A 36 5.30 -7.31 -25.61
C ASP A 36 5.95 -8.13 -24.47
N ARG A 37 6.15 -9.44 -24.67
CA ARG A 37 6.77 -10.32 -23.69
C ARG A 37 8.30 -10.22 -23.61
N PHE A 38 8.97 -9.75 -24.68
CA PHE A 38 10.43 -9.82 -24.80
C PHE A 38 11.14 -8.51 -25.16
N TYR A 39 10.41 -7.38 -25.39
CA TYR A 39 11.04 -6.11 -25.80
C TYR A 39 11.91 -5.51 -24.70
N ARG A 40 11.70 -5.89 -23.44
CA ARG A 40 12.49 -5.50 -22.26
C ARG A 40 12.50 -6.60 -21.20
N GLN A 41 13.27 -6.38 -20.16
CA GLN A 41 13.15 -7.14 -18.91
C GLN A 41 12.09 -6.51 -18.02
N LEU A 42 11.43 -7.32 -17.20
CA LEU A 42 10.54 -6.83 -16.15
C LEU A 42 11.37 -5.99 -15.18
N GLU A 43 10.99 -4.73 -15.03
CA GLU A 43 11.75 -3.79 -14.22
C GLU A 43 11.58 -4.10 -12.73
N PHE A 44 12.72 -4.22 -12.05
CA PHE A 44 12.75 -4.13 -10.59
C PHE A 44 12.62 -2.65 -10.22
N GLY A 45 11.39 -2.23 -9.88
CA GLY A 45 11.11 -0.85 -9.48
C GLY A 45 11.68 -0.51 -8.10
N THR A 46 11.26 0.62 -7.54
CA THR A 46 11.76 1.14 -6.25
C THR A 46 11.41 0.26 -5.03
N GLY A 47 10.79 -0.88 -5.20
CA GLY A 47 10.40 -1.76 -4.09
C GLY A 47 10.17 -3.21 -4.50
N GLY A 48 10.46 -3.59 -5.75
CA GLY A 48 10.29 -4.96 -6.24
C GLY A 48 9.76 -5.04 -7.67
N LEU A 49 9.29 -6.24 -8.05
CA LEU A 49 8.72 -6.53 -9.36
C LEU A 49 7.18 -6.45 -9.32
N ARG A 50 6.57 -6.10 -10.44
CA ARG A 50 5.13 -6.26 -10.69
C ARG A 50 4.89 -6.42 -12.19
N GLY A 51 4.12 -7.43 -12.58
CA GLY A 51 3.82 -7.69 -13.99
C GLY A 51 2.74 -8.75 -14.17
N VAL A 52 2.36 -8.93 -15.44
CA VAL A 52 1.46 -10.01 -15.86
C VAL A 52 2.19 -11.34 -15.72
N ILE A 53 1.48 -12.37 -15.24
CA ILE A 53 2.00 -13.74 -15.13
C ILE A 53 2.11 -14.34 -16.53
N GLY A 54 3.21 -15.04 -16.83
CA GLY A 54 3.42 -15.73 -18.09
C GLY A 54 4.89 -15.90 -18.47
N ALA A 55 5.14 -16.63 -19.52
CA ALA A 55 6.50 -16.82 -20.08
C ALA A 55 6.98 -15.55 -20.79
N GLY A 56 8.24 -15.18 -20.56
CA GLY A 56 8.89 -14.03 -21.18
C GLY A 56 9.67 -13.17 -20.19
N THR A 57 10.57 -12.35 -20.71
CA THR A 57 11.43 -11.47 -19.88
C THR A 57 10.68 -10.31 -19.24
N ASN A 58 9.57 -9.84 -19.88
CA ASN A 58 8.70 -8.79 -19.38
C ASN A 58 7.42 -9.37 -18.72
N ARG A 59 7.55 -10.49 -18.03
CA ARG A 59 6.47 -11.20 -17.34
C ARG A 59 6.92 -11.67 -15.96
N MET A 60 5.94 -11.86 -15.06
CA MET A 60 6.16 -12.56 -13.79
C MET A 60 6.15 -14.07 -14.03
N ASN A 61 7.25 -14.71 -13.77
CA ASN A 61 7.46 -16.16 -13.84
C ASN A 61 8.59 -16.59 -12.89
N ILE A 62 8.81 -17.89 -12.77
CA ILE A 62 9.83 -18.43 -11.88
C ILE A 62 11.26 -17.93 -12.24
N TYR A 63 11.55 -17.67 -13.51
CA TYR A 63 12.86 -17.22 -13.97
C TYR A 63 13.14 -15.77 -13.60
N THR A 64 12.15 -14.88 -13.78
CA THR A 64 12.26 -13.47 -13.38
C THR A 64 12.30 -13.30 -11.86
N VAL A 65 11.56 -14.14 -11.11
CA VAL A 65 11.62 -14.20 -9.64
C VAL A 65 12.99 -14.67 -9.17
N ARG A 66 13.52 -15.75 -9.75
CA ARG A 66 14.88 -16.25 -9.44
C ARG A 66 15.96 -15.21 -9.74
N GLN A 67 15.88 -14.52 -10.88
CA GLN A 67 16.83 -13.48 -11.26
C GLN A 67 16.84 -12.32 -10.24
N ALA A 68 15.67 -11.82 -9.88
CA ALA A 68 15.53 -10.78 -8.86
C ALA A 68 16.06 -11.25 -7.49
N THR A 69 15.74 -12.50 -7.12
CA THR A 69 16.17 -13.08 -5.85
C THR A 69 17.68 -13.31 -5.81
N GLN A 70 18.30 -13.69 -6.93
CA GLN A 70 19.77 -13.80 -7.00
C GLN A 70 20.44 -12.44 -6.77
N GLY A 71 19.92 -11.37 -7.36
CA GLY A 71 20.42 -10.01 -7.11
C GLY A 71 20.25 -9.60 -5.63
N LEU A 72 19.11 -9.89 -5.03
CA LEU A 72 18.88 -9.68 -3.60
C LEU A 72 19.86 -10.50 -2.75
N ALA A 73 20.08 -11.77 -3.09
CA ALA A 73 21.04 -12.64 -2.39
C ALA A 73 22.46 -12.08 -2.45
N ASN A 74 22.90 -11.60 -3.62
CA ASN A 74 24.21 -10.97 -3.78
C ASN A 74 24.35 -9.74 -2.87
N TYR A 75 23.31 -8.92 -2.80
CA TYR A 75 23.32 -7.75 -1.92
C TYR A 75 23.35 -8.14 -0.44
N ILE A 76 22.52 -9.10 0.00
CA ILE A 76 22.53 -9.61 1.39
C ILE A 76 23.92 -10.13 1.77
N ILE A 77 24.57 -10.88 0.89
CA ILE A 77 25.93 -11.39 1.11
C ILE A 77 26.92 -10.23 1.27
N SER A 78 26.82 -9.19 0.43
CA SER A 78 27.68 -8.00 0.54
C SER A 78 27.50 -7.24 1.86
N GLN A 79 26.37 -7.41 2.52
CA GLN A 79 26.04 -6.83 3.84
C GLN A 79 26.35 -7.78 5.01
N ASN A 80 26.94 -8.96 4.76
CA ASN A 80 27.18 -10.02 5.75
C ASN A 80 25.90 -10.46 6.50
N GLY A 81 24.77 -10.47 5.79
CA GLY A 81 23.44 -10.72 6.37
C GLY A 81 22.93 -12.15 6.29
N GLN A 82 23.75 -13.11 5.78
CA GLN A 82 23.30 -14.48 5.48
C GLN A 82 22.70 -15.20 6.71
N ASP A 83 23.33 -15.03 7.87
CA ASP A 83 22.93 -15.70 9.10
C ASP A 83 21.63 -15.16 9.71
N LYS A 84 21.27 -13.92 9.41
CA LYS A 84 20.00 -13.31 9.87
C LYS A 84 18.79 -13.91 9.15
N GLY A 85 18.96 -14.32 7.89
CA GLY A 85 17.90 -14.93 7.09
C GLY A 85 16.90 -13.94 6.50
N VAL A 86 15.91 -14.48 5.77
CA VAL A 86 14.86 -13.74 5.07
C VAL A 86 13.49 -14.32 5.39
N ALA A 87 12.54 -13.49 5.83
CA ALA A 87 11.14 -13.88 6.01
C ALA A 87 10.39 -13.79 4.68
N ILE A 88 9.48 -14.74 4.40
CA ILE A 88 8.75 -14.80 3.14
C ILE A 88 7.27 -15.08 3.38
N ALA A 89 6.41 -14.18 2.88
CA ALA A 89 4.97 -14.33 2.85
C ALA A 89 4.43 -14.22 1.40
N TYR A 90 3.19 -14.60 1.20
CA TYR A 90 2.52 -14.56 -0.09
C TYR A 90 1.01 -14.45 0.07
N ASP A 91 0.34 -13.91 -0.94
CA ASP A 91 -1.10 -13.75 -0.98
C ASP A 91 -1.81 -14.93 -1.68
N SER A 92 -3.10 -14.76 -1.96
CA SER A 92 -3.95 -15.78 -2.59
C SER A 92 -3.80 -15.89 -4.12
N ARG A 93 -2.98 -15.04 -4.75
CA ARG A 93 -2.85 -14.99 -6.22
C ARG A 93 -2.28 -16.27 -6.80
N ILE A 94 -2.65 -16.51 -8.07
CA ILE A 94 -2.09 -17.59 -8.87
C ILE A 94 -0.57 -17.46 -8.88
N MET A 95 0.15 -18.58 -8.72
CA MET A 95 1.61 -18.68 -8.65
C MET A 95 2.25 -18.04 -7.40
N SER A 96 1.50 -17.45 -6.47
CA SER A 96 2.12 -16.87 -5.26
C SER A 96 2.83 -17.91 -4.38
N PRO A 97 2.27 -19.10 -4.12
CA PRO A 97 2.98 -20.17 -3.40
C PRO A 97 4.26 -20.60 -4.11
N GLU A 98 4.20 -20.83 -5.44
CA GLU A 98 5.32 -21.28 -6.27
C GLU A 98 6.44 -20.24 -6.31
N PHE A 99 6.12 -18.96 -6.56
CA PHE A 99 7.08 -17.87 -6.58
C PHE A 99 7.75 -17.67 -5.21
N SER A 100 7.01 -17.89 -4.12
CA SER A 100 7.57 -17.81 -2.77
C SER A 100 8.55 -18.95 -2.46
N ASP A 101 8.27 -20.16 -2.93
CA ASP A 101 9.20 -21.30 -2.82
C ASP A 101 10.45 -21.07 -3.69
N GLU A 102 10.30 -20.60 -4.92
CA GLU A 102 11.41 -20.29 -5.82
C GLU A 102 12.34 -19.22 -5.24
N ALA A 103 11.79 -18.18 -4.63
CA ALA A 103 12.57 -17.17 -3.92
C ALA A 103 13.33 -17.78 -2.74
N ALA A 104 12.67 -18.60 -1.91
CA ALA A 104 13.30 -19.27 -0.78
C ALA A 104 14.46 -20.17 -1.23
N LEU A 105 14.24 -21.02 -2.24
CA LEU A 105 15.25 -21.97 -2.73
C LEU A 105 16.43 -21.30 -3.41
N CYS A 106 16.22 -20.16 -4.08
CA CYS A 106 17.30 -19.34 -4.61
C CYS A 106 18.15 -18.74 -3.47
N LEU A 107 17.54 -18.21 -2.43
CA LEU A 107 18.25 -17.70 -1.25
C LEU A 107 19.02 -18.82 -0.53
N ASN A 108 18.39 -19.98 -0.33
CA ASN A 108 19.01 -21.14 0.33
C ASN A 108 20.24 -21.64 -0.46
N ALA A 109 20.17 -21.69 -1.80
CA ALA A 109 21.30 -22.06 -2.65
C ALA A 109 22.48 -21.07 -2.58
N ASN A 110 22.25 -19.86 -2.07
CA ASN A 110 23.26 -18.86 -1.75
C ASN A 110 23.69 -18.87 -0.27
N GLY A 111 23.27 -19.88 0.50
CA GLY A 111 23.61 -20.03 1.92
C GLY A 111 22.84 -19.11 2.86
N ILE A 112 21.74 -18.52 2.42
CA ILE A 112 20.89 -17.62 3.20
C ILE A 112 19.71 -18.41 3.76
N LYS A 113 19.48 -18.33 5.07
CA LYS A 113 18.31 -18.94 5.73
C LYS A 113 17.02 -18.27 5.28
N THR A 114 15.94 -19.04 5.19
CA THR A 114 14.60 -18.52 4.92
C THR A 114 13.59 -18.98 5.94
N TYR A 115 12.64 -18.09 6.25
CA TYR A 115 11.50 -18.32 7.13
C TYR A 115 10.23 -18.07 6.31
N ARG A 116 9.72 -19.10 5.64
CA ARG A 116 8.55 -19.01 4.77
C ARG A 116 7.30 -19.42 5.52
N PHE A 117 6.25 -18.65 5.41
CA PHE A 117 4.95 -19.02 5.95
C PHE A 117 4.39 -20.29 5.29
N GLU A 118 3.78 -21.16 6.10
CA GLU A 118 3.15 -22.43 5.66
C GLU A 118 1.99 -22.23 4.69
N SER A 119 1.27 -21.10 4.84
CA SER A 119 0.17 -20.67 3.98
C SER A 119 0.18 -19.16 3.82
N LEU A 120 -0.73 -18.62 3.01
CA LEU A 120 -0.81 -17.17 2.76
C LEU A 120 -0.93 -16.36 4.05
N ARG A 121 -0.25 -15.20 4.09
CA ARG A 121 -0.29 -14.25 5.21
C ARG A 121 -0.29 -12.81 4.70
N PRO A 122 -0.86 -11.88 5.49
CA PRO A 122 -0.87 -10.44 5.16
C PRO A 122 0.52 -9.83 5.00
N THR A 123 0.61 -8.82 4.14
CA THR A 123 1.81 -7.98 4.02
C THR A 123 2.28 -7.40 5.36
N PRO A 124 1.42 -6.83 6.23
CA PRO A 124 1.87 -6.34 7.54
C PRO A 124 2.41 -7.41 8.46
N GLU A 125 1.91 -8.64 8.39
CA GLU A 125 2.42 -9.74 9.19
C GLU A 125 3.83 -10.16 8.74
N LEU A 126 4.16 -10.04 7.44
CA LEU A 126 5.55 -10.17 7.02
C LEU A 126 6.42 -9.08 7.61
N SER A 127 6.01 -7.81 7.51
CA SER A 127 6.75 -6.68 8.08
C SER A 127 7.04 -6.90 9.57
N PHE A 128 6.06 -7.37 10.32
CA PHE A 128 6.20 -7.78 11.72
C PHE A 128 7.22 -8.93 11.87
N SER A 129 7.10 -9.98 11.05
CA SER A 129 7.95 -11.17 11.14
C SER A 129 9.43 -10.89 10.85
N VAL A 130 9.74 -9.98 9.92
CA VAL A 130 11.11 -9.53 9.67
C VAL A 130 11.75 -9.00 10.94
N ARG A 131 11.02 -8.19 11.69
CA ARG A 131 11.47 -7.58 12.94
C ARG A 131 11.55 -8.60 14.08
N GLU A 132 10.51 -9.40 14.26
CA GLU A 132 10.39 -10.37 15.34
C GLU A 132 11.45 -11.50 15.25
N LEU A 133 11.77 -11.93 14.03
CA LEU A 133 12.81 -12.95 13.79
C LEU A 133 14.23 -12.35 13.66
N GLY A 134 14.36 -11.03 13.61
CA GLY A 134 15.64 -10.36 13.37
C GLY A 134 16.22 -10.64 11.97
N CYS A 135 15.36 -10.84 10.99
CA CYS A 135 15.77 -11.08 9.60
C CYS A 135 16.44 -9.85 8.98
N ILE A 136 17.39 -10.07 8.04
CA ILE A 136 18.02 -8.99 7.27
C ILE A 136 17.06 -8.41 6.24
N ALA A 137 16.13 -9.22 5.73
CA ALA A 137 15.21 -8.82 4.69
C ALA A 137 13.90 -9.61 4.78
N GLY A 138 12.88 -9.15 4.04
CA GLY A 138 11.62 -9.85 3.84
C GLY A 138 11.18 -9.79 2.38
N ILE A 139 10.38 -10.76 1.98
CA ILE A 139 9.77 -10.85 0.65
C ILE A 139 8.28 -11.09 0.81
N VAL A 140 7.45 -10.32 0.09
CA VAL A 140 6.03 -10.65 -0.10
C VAL A 140 5.74 -10.87 -1.58
N ILE A 141 5.18 -12.03 -1.90
CA ILE A 141 4.69 -12.33 -3.24
C ILE A 141 3.24 -11.88 -3.33
N THR A 142 3.02 -10.74 -3.96
CA THR A 142 1.70 -10.12 -4.12
C THR A 142 1.72 -9.03 -5.18
N ALA A 143 0.60 -8.83 -5.86
CA ALA A 143 0.33 -7.63 -6.65
C ALA A 143 -0.76 -6.75 -6.00
N SER A 144 -0.98 -6.87 -4.67
CA SER A 144 -2.00 -6.14 -3.92
C SER A 144 -3.37 -6.28 -4.60
N HIS A 145 -4.01 -5.20 -4.95
CA HIS A 145 -5.34 -5.15 -5.55
C HIS A 145 -5.37 -5.21 -7.09
N ASN A 146 -4.25 -5.46 -7.77
CA ASN A 146 -4.24 -5.55 -9.25
C ASN A 146 -5.14 -6.69 -9.75
N PRO A 147 -5.58 -6.68 -11.03
CA PRO A 147 -6.33 -7.77 -11.65
C PRO A 147 -5.63 -9.13 -11.51
N ARG A 148 -6.40 -10.21 -11.67
CA ARG A 148 -5.96 -11.60 -11.40
C ARG A 148 -4.74 -12.05 -12.21
N GLU A 149 -4.55 -11.51 -13.41
CA GLU A 149 -3.43 -11.83 -14.29
C GLU A 149 -2.09 -11.29 -13.82
N TYR A 150 -2.08 -10.41 -12.80
CA TYR A 150 -0.86 -9.83 -12.24
C TYR A 150 -0.38 -10.59 -11.02
N ASN A 151 0.96 -10.63 -10.86
CA ASN A 151 1.60 -10.92 -9.59
C ASN A 151 2.79 -9.97 -9.38
N GLY A 152 3.42 -10.05 -8.21
CA GLY A 152 4.52 -9.17 -7.86
C GLY A 152 5.42 -9.77 -6.78
N TYR A 153 6.50 -9.05 -6.48
CA TYR A 153 7.55 -9.43 -5.56
C TYR A 153 8.01 -8.15 -4.85
N LYS A 154 7.59 -7.95 -3.61
CA LYS A 154 7.96 -6.78 -2.78
C LYS A 154 9.13 -7.16 -1.88
N VAL A 155 10.10 -6.25 -1.70
CA VAL A 155 11.26 -6.44 -0.83
C VAL A 155 11.20 -5.50 0.37
N TYR A 156 11.50 -6.04 1.53
CA TYR A 156 11.57 -5.36 2.84
C TYR A 156 12.98 -5.49 3.39
N TRP A 157 13.41 -4.54 4.23
CA TRP A 157 14.71 -4.60 4.88
C TRP A 157 14.58 -4.92 6.38
N GLU A 158 15.70 -4.98 7.09
CA GLU A 158 15.76 -5.43 8.50
C GLU A 158 14.90 -4.63 9.49
N ASP A 159 14.52 -3.41 9.14
CA ASP A 159 13.59 -2.58 9.93
C ASP A 159 12.11 -2.97 9.75
N GLY A 160 11.81 -3.86 8.80
CA GLY A 160 10.46 -4.29 8.45
C GLY A 160 9.74 -3.36 7.48
N ALA A 161 10.36 -2.26 7.03
CA ALA A 161 9.80 -1.39 6.00
C ALA A 161 10.17 -1.88 4.59
N GLN A 162 9.33 -1.59 3.62
CA GLN A 162 9.69 -1.78 2.22
C GLN A 162 10.93 -0.93 1.89
N ILE A 163 11.83 -1.48 1.08
CA ILE A 163 13.15 -0.88 0.82
C ILE A 163 13.07 0.59 0.36
N THR A 164 13.95 1.42 0.95
CA THR A 164 14.19 2.82 0.60
C THR A 164 15.67 3.01 0.23
N PRO A 165 16.09 4.17 -0.31
CA PRO A 165 17.49 4.45 -0.53
C PRO A 165 18.34 4.30 0.77
N PRO A 166 19.54 3.71 0.69
CA PRO A 166 20.26 3.26 -0.51
C PRO A 166 19.95 1.82 -0.95
N HIS A 167 19.15 1.06 -0.18
CA HIS A 167 18.95 -0.37 -0.39
C HIS A 167 18.28 -0.67 -1.72
N ASP A 168 17.24 0.08 -2.11
CA ASP A 168 16.52 -0.07 -3.37
C ASP A 168 17.47 0.05 -4.59
N LYS A 169 18.31 1.09 -4.62
CA LYS A 169 19.28 1.32 -5.70
C LYS A 169 20.37 0.23 -5.75
N ASN A 170 20.83 -0.19 -4.57
CA ASN A 170 21.91 -1.19 -4.48
C ASN A 170 21.40 -2.58 -4.89
N ILE A 171 20.20 -2.97 -4.44
CA ILE A 171 19.56 -4.23 -4.87
C ILE A 171 19.31 -4.21 -6.37
N LEU A 172 18.77 -3.12 -6.92
CA LEU A 172 18.57 -2.96 -8.36
C LEU A 172 19.88 -3.13 -9.13
N ALA A 173 20.98 -2.55 -8.64
CA ALA A 173 22.29 -2.69 -9.25
C ALA A 173 22.79 -4.15 -9.25
N GLU A 174 22.54 -4.91 -8.19
CA GLU A 174 22.89 -6.34 -8.13
C GLU A 174 21.99 -7.19 -9.04
N VAL A 175 20.69 -6.89 -9.12
CA VAL A 175 19.77 -7.55 -10.08
C VAL A 175 20.23 -7.32 -11.52
N ALA A 176 20.64 -6.09 -11.86
CA ALA A 176 21.14 -5.76 -13.20
C ALA A 176 22.43 -6.50 -13.62
N LYS A 177 23.22 -6.97 -12.66
CA LYS A 177 24.41 -7.79 -12.92
C LYS A 177 24.09 -9.25 -13.28
N VAL A 178 22.88 -9.72 -12.96
CA VAL A 178 22.42 -11.07 -13.30
C VAL A 178 21.91 -11.05 -14.74
N THR A 179 22.82 -11.14 -15.69
CA THR A 179 22.54 -11.03 -17.14
C THR A 179 22.32 -12.38 -17.83
N ASP A 180 22.69 -13.47 -17.16
CA ASP A 180 22.54 -14.83 -17.65
C ASP A 180 21.99 -15.74 -16.53
N PHE A 181 21.08 -16.64 -16.89
CA PHE A 181 20.47 -17.57 -15.94
C PHE A 181 21.45 -18.59 -15.33
N SER A 182 22.62 -18.81 -15.96
CA SER A 182 23.71 -19.62 -15.36
C SER A 182 24.27 -19.02 -14.06
N GLN A 183 24.05 -17.71 -13.83
CA GLN A 183 24.45 -17.01 -12.60
C GLN A 183 23.46 -17.25 -11.45
N VAL A 184 22.26 -17.73 -11.76
CA VAL A 184 21.20 -17.99 -10.79
C VAL A 184 21.42 -19.34 -10.14
N LYS A 185 21.50 -19.34 -8.81
CA LYS A 185 21.60 -20.57 -8.02
C LYS A 185 20.21 -20.97 -7.53
N THR A 186 19.95 -22.27 -7.54
CA THR A 186 18.76 -22.87 -6.94
C THR A 186 19.10 -24.25 -6.41
N MET A 187 18.27 -24.78 -5.50
CA MET A 187 18.46 -26.12 -4.93
C MET A 187 17.09 -26.78 -4.69
N LEU A 188 17.11 -28.08 -4.42
CA LEU A 188 15.88 -28.78 -4.06
C LEU A 188 15.46 -28.43 -2.64
N LYS A 189 14.16 -28.37 -2.41
CA LYS A 189 13.58 -28.07 -1.08
C LYS A 189 14.05 -29.06 -0.02
N SER A 190 14.09 -30.35 -0.35
CA SER A 190 14.60 -31.39 0.55
C SER A 190 16.06 -31.19 0.96
N GLU A 191 16.89 -30.67 0.05
CA GLU A 191 18.28 -30.35 0.34
C GLU A 191 18.39 -29.12 1.25
N ALA A 192 17.57 -28.08 0.99
CA ALA A 192 17.51 -26.87 1.79
C ALA A 192 17.04 -27.15 3.24
N GLU A 193 16.01 -27.98 3.38
CA GLU A 193 15.50 -28.44 4.68
C GLU A 193 16.58 -29.28 5.44
N ALA A 194 17.22 -30.23 4.75
CA ALA A 194 18.27 -31.05 5.34
C ALA A 194 19.50 -30.22 5.77
N ALA A 195 19.79 -29.13 5.03
CA ALA A 195 20.86 -28.18 5.38
C ALA A 195 20.48 -27.19 6.49
N GLY A 196 19.23 -27.21 6.97
CA GLY A 196 18.73 -26.27 7.99
C GLY A 196 18.65 -24.83 7.48
N LEU A 197 18.43 -24.64 6.18
CA LEU A 197 18.31 -23.32 5.55
C LEU A 197 16.84 -22.92 5.31
N TYR A 198 15.95 -23.88 5.03
CA TYR A 198 14.54 -23.65 4.79
C TYR A 198 13.73 -23.94 6.05
N HIS A 199 13.13 -22.91 6.63
CA HIS A 199 12.27 -23.01 7.82
C HIS A 199 10.84 -22.62 7.46
N THR A 200 9.89 -23.41 7.96
CA THR A 200 8.47 -23.08 7.85
C THR A 200 8.00 -22.40 9.13
N ILE A 201 7.31 -21.27 9.00
CA ILE A 201 6.70 -20.53 10.12
C ILE A 201 5.17 -20.46 9.92
N GLY A 202 4.45 -20.23 11.00
CA GLY A 202 2.98 -20.20 10.98
C GLY A 202 2.41 -19.76 12.31
N LYS A 203 1.56 -20.61 12.93
CA LYS A 203 0.74 -20.28 14.10
C LYS A 203 1.44 -19.52 15.22
N GLU A 204 2.67 -19.85 15.56
CA GLU A 204 3.39 -19.13 16.62
C GLU A 204 3.61 -17.66 16.26
N MET A 205 3.93 -17.37 15.01
CA MET A 205 4.07 -16.01 14.50
C MET A 205 2.72 -15.30 14.45
N ASP A 206 1.68 -16.00 13.98
CA ASP A 206 0.30 -15.49 13.97
C ASP A 206 -0.14 -15.09 15.39
N ASP A 207 0.17 -15.90 16.40
CA ASP A 207 -0.18 -15.63 17.80
C ASP A 207 0.51 -14.36 18.33
N ARG A 208 1.81 -14.19 18.04
CA ARG A 208 2.56 -12.97 18.41
C ARG A 208 2.05 -11.74 17.71
N TYR A 209 1.74 -11.85 16.41
CA TYR A 209 1.14 -10.76 15.64
C TYR A 209 -0.23 -10.35 16.21
N MET A 210 -1.10 -11.32 16.56
CA MET A 210 -2.38 -11.04 17.19
C MET A 210 -2.24 -10.30 18.54
N GLU A 211 -1.25 -10.66 19.35
CA GLU A 211 -0.98 -9.95 20.61
C GLU A 211 -0.62 -8.47 20.36
N GLU A 212 0.19 -8.18 19.34
CA GLU A 212 0.53 -6.80 18.97
C GLU A 212 -0.68 -6.01 18.46
N LEU A 213 -1.55 -6.64 17.64
CA LEU A 213 -2.79 -6.00 17.21
C LEU A 213 -3.67 -5.62 18.39
N LYS A 214 -3.92 -6.55 19.32
CA LYS A 214 -4.79 -6.32 20.49
C LYS A 214 -4.27 -5.22 21.42
N LYS A 215 -2.96 -5.01 21.51
CA LYS A 215 -2.37 -3.91 22.29
C LYS A 215 -2.75 -2.53 21.76
N GLN A 216 -3.18 -2.43 20.50
CA GLN A 216 -3.60 -1.14 19.91
C GLN A 216 -5.02 -0.76 20.30
N SER A 217 -5.86 -1.69 20.78
CA SER A 217 -7.19 -1.39 21.32
C SER A 217 -7.07 -0.48 22.55
N ILE A 218 -7.85 0.60 22.56
CA ILE A 218 -7.79 1.61 23.64
C ILE A 218 -8.87 1.32 24.69
N HIS A 219 -10.06 0.93 24.25
CA HIS A 219 -11.24 0.71 25.08
C HIS A 219 -11.88 -0.67 24.85
N PRO A 220 -11.18 -1.78 25.19
CA PRO A 220 -11.72 -3.12 25.02
C PRO A 220 -13.00 -3.35 25.87
N GLU A 221 -13.23 -2.57 26.93
CA GLU A 221 -14.47 -2.59 27.71
C GLU A 221 -15.67 -2.08 26.94
N ILE A 222 -15.51 -1.08 26.08
CA ILE A 222 -16.57 -0.58 25.17
C ILE A 222 -16.94 -1.65 24.14
N ILE A 223 -15.93 -2.31 23.57
CA ILE A 223 -16.14 -3.42 22.64
C ILE A 223 -17.01 -4.50 23.30
N LYS A 224 -16.66 -4.93 24.51
CA LYS A 224 -17.42 -5.94 25.27
C LYS A 224 -18.84 -5.48 25.59
N ALA A 225 -19.03 -4.21 25.92
CA ALA A 225 -20.36 -3.65 26.22
C ALA A 225 -21.27 -3.64 24.98
N MET A 226 -20.71 -3.38 23.78
CA MET A 226 -21.43 -3.28 22.51
C MET A 226 -21.38 -4.57 21.67
N ALA A 227 -20.74 -5.63 22.15
CA ALA A 227 -20.47 -6.86 21.42
C ALA A 227 -21.70 -7.48 20.72
N LYS A 228 -22.86 -7.43 21.39
CA LYS A 228 -24.14 -7.97 20.90
C LYS A 228 -24.95 -6.99 20.07
N ASP A 229 -24.66 -5.72 20.17
CA ASP A 229 -25.46 -4.66 19.55
C ASP A 229 -24.86 -4.19 18.21
N ILE A 230 -23.52 -4.20 18.09
CA ILE A 230 -22.85 -3.81 16.85
C ILE A 230 -22.85 -4.96 15.84
N ARG A 231 -23.20 -4.65 14.58
CA ARG A 231 -23.22 -5.58 13.47
C ARG A 231 -22.21 -5.16 12.41
N ILE A 232 -21.28 -6.04 12.12
CA ILE A 232 -20.15 -5.82 11.23
C ILE A 232 -20.27 -6.77 10.04
N VAL A 233 -20.26 -6.25 8.82
CA VAL A 233 -20.09 -7.05 7.61
C VAL A 233 -18.64 -6.92 7.13
N TYR A 234 -18.03 -8.04 6.82
CA TYR A 234 -16.64 -8.08 6.37
C TYR A 234 -16.49 -8.95 5.11
N THR A 235 -15.68 -8.48 4.16
CA THR A 235 -15.20 -9.28 3.06
C THR A 235 -13.68 -9.20 2.93
N PRO A 236 -12.97 -10.35 2.88
CA PRO A 236 -11.54 -10.43 2.61
C PRO A 236 -11.21 -10.32 1.11
N LEU A 237 -12.19 -10.17 0.22
CA LEU A 237 -12.02 -10.18 -1.24
C LEU A 237 -11.12 -11.34 -1.72
N HIS A 238 -11.38 -12.56 -1.25
CA HIS A 238 -10.61 -13.79 -1.50
C HIS A 238 -9.14 -13.73 -1.03
N GLY A 239 -8.79 -12.82 -0.13
CA GLY A 239 -7.41 -12.53 0.27
C GLY A 239 -6.99 -13.05 1.63
N THR A 240 -5.83 -12.58 2.07
CA THR A 240 -5.13 -12.99 3.29
C THR A 240 -5.81 -12.50 4.57
N GLY A 241 -6.63 -11.45 4.49
CA GLY A 241 -7.28 -10.86 5.66
C GLY A 241 -8.33 -11.75 6.34
N ASN A 242 -8.83 -12.79 5.68
CA ASN A 242 -9.92 -13.63 6.18
C ASN A 242 -9.69 -14.12 7.62
N LEU A 243 -8.58 -14.81 7.86
CA LEU A 243 -8.32 -15.39 9.17
C LEU A 243 -7.90 -14.36 10.22
N PRO A 244 -6.90 -13.48 9.99
CA PRO A 244 -6.42 -12.56 11.01
C PRO A 244 -7.46 -11.51 11.42
N VAL A 245 -8.23 -10.96 10.47
CA VAL A 245 -9.30 -9.98 10.79
C VAL A 245 -10.39 -10.63 11.64
N ARG A 246 -10.88 -11.79 11.23
CA ARG A 246 -11.92 -12.50 12.01
C ARG A 246 -11.42 -12.92 13.37
N ARG A 247 -10.16 -13.32 13.47
CA ARG A 247 -9.54 -13.73 14.72
C ARG A 247 -9.44 -12.55 15.69
N VAL A 248 -8.89 -11.41 15.27
CA VAL A 248 -8.72 -10.25 16.16
C VAL A 248 -10.08 -9.73 16.63
N LEU A 249 -11.08 -9.64 15.75
CA LEU A 249 -12.42 -9.21 16.14
C LEU A 249 -13.06 -10.16 17.16
N LYS A 250 -12.92 -11.47 16.94
CA LYS A 250 -13.43 -12.49 17.87
C LYS A 250 -12.71 -12.44 19.24
N GLU A 251 -11.38 -12.34 19.24
CA GLU A 251 -10.60 -12.31 20.49
C GLU A 251 -10.85 -11.04 21.31
N LEU A 252 -11.23 -9.93 20.66
CA LEU A 252 -11.68 -8.70 21.34
C LEU A 252 -13.12 -8.79 21.85
N GLY A 253 -13.91 -9.74 21.35
CA GLY A 253 -15.25 -10.02 21.84
C GLY A 253 -16.40 -9.58 20.93
N PHE A 254 -16.17 -9.14 19.69
CA PHE A 254 -17.26 -8.87 18.74
C PHE A 254 -18.01 -10.16 18.39
N GLU A 255 -19.35 -10.17 18.58
CA GLU A 255 -20.18 -11.36 18.39
C GLU A 255 -20.86 -11.40 17.01
N ASN A 256 -21.22 -10.25 16.43
CA ASN A 256 -21.99 -10.14 15.19
C ASN A 256 -21.09 -9.73 14.03
N VAL A 257 -20.20 -10.62 13.61
CA VAL A 257 -19.34 -10.45 12.43
C VAL A 257 -19.85 -11.37 11.31
N TYR A 258 -20.40 -10.77 10.27
CA TYR A 258 -20.96 -11.45 9.11
C TYR A 258 -19.98 -11.37 7.94
N VAL A 259 -19.51 -12.53 7.48
CA VAL A 259 -18.54 -12.62 6.38
C VAL A 259 -19.27 -12.92 5.08
N VAL A 260 -18.92 -12.23 3.99
CA VAL A 260 -19.42 -12.51 2.64
C VAL A 260 -18.89 -13.88 2.19
N LYS A 261 -19.76 -14.89 2.20
CA LYS A 261 -19.36 -16.30 1.98
C LYS A 261 -18.76 -16.55 0.61
N GLU A 262 -19.24 -15.87 -0.41
CA GLU A 262 -18.76 -15.98 -1.79
C GLU A 262 -17.34 -15.44 -1.96
N GLN A 263 -16.86 -14.62 -1.02
CA GLN A 263 -15.55 -13.96 -1.03
C GLN A 263 -14.66 -14.41 0.13
N GLU A 264 -15.14 -15.31 0.99
CA GLU A 264 -14.48 -15.74 2.21
C GLU A 264 -13.18 -16.50 1.94
N LEU A 265 -13.26 -17.51 1.05
CA LEU A 265 -12.13 -18.40 0.79
C LEU A 265 -11.12 -17.76 -0.17
N PRO A 266 -9.81 -17.98 0.06
CA PRO A 266 -8.77 -17.53 -0.86
C PRO A 266 -8.96 -18.12 -2.25
N ASP A 267 -8.94 -17.26 -3.28
CA ASP A 267 -9.01 -17.69 -4.68
C ASP A 267 -8.29 -16.68 -5.57
N GLY A 268 -7.19 -17.11 -6.20
CA GLY A 268 -6.39 -16.26 -7.09
C GLY A 268 -7.07 -15.85 -8.41
N ASN A 269 -8.22 -16.46 -8.73
CA ASN A 269 -9.03 -16.07 -9.88
C ASN A 269 -9.97 -14.89 -9.58
N PHE A 270 -10.18 -14.55 -8.30
CA PHE A 270 -11.11 -13.49 -7.86
C PHE A 270 -12.48 -13.58 -8.54
N PRO A 271 -13.21 -14.71 -8.46
CA PRO A 271 -14.37 -15.00 -9.32
C PRO A 271 -15.53 -14.02 -9.15
N THR A 272 -15.59 -13.30 -8.04
CA THR A 272 -16.69 -12.37 -7.74
C THR A 272 -16.35 -10.91 -8.08
N VAL A 273 -15.08 -10.59 -8.37
CA VAL A 273 -14.61 -9.23 -8.65
C VAL A 273 -13.52 -9.25 -9.72
N SER A 274 -13.66 -8.44 -10.74
CA SER A 274 -12.61 -8.28 -11.78
C SER A 274 -11.38 -7.53 -11.26
N TYR A 275 -11.56 -6.74 -10.21
CA TYR A 275 -10.54 -5.89 -9.60
C TYR A 275 -10.75 -5.87 -8.08
N PRO A 276 -9.96 -6.65 -7.31
CA PRO A 276 -10.15 -6.81 -5.85
C PRO A 276 -9.61 -5.60 -5.08
N ASN A 277 -10.08 -4.40 -5.43
CA ASN A 277 -9.68 -3.14 -4.83
C ASN A 277 -10.78 -2.60 -3.91
N PRO A 278 -10.53 -2.46 -2.60
CA PRO A 278 -11.51 -1.92 -1.66
C PRO A 278 -11.84 -0.42 -1.85
N GLU A 279 -11.15 0.27 -2.78
CA GLU A 279 -11.53 1.61 -3.23
C GLU A 279 -12.70 1.57 -4.22
N SER A 280 -12.93 0.41 -4.88
CA SER A 280 -13.94 0.24 -5.91
C SER A 280 -15.31 -0.07 -5.32
N PRO A 281 -16.38 0.69 -5.64
CA PRO A 281 -17.74 0.34 -5.22
C PRO A 281 -18.18 -1.06 -5.65
N LYS A 282 -17.70 -1.55 -6.80
CA LYS A 282 -18.01 -2.90 -7.30
C LYS A 282 -17.51 -4.01 -6.39
N ALA A 283 -16.42 -3.79 -5.68
CA ALA A 283 -15.91 -4.75 -4.71
C ALA A 283 -16.85 -4.94 -3.51
N PHE A 284 -17.73 -3.98 -3.24
CA PHE A 284 -18.67 -4.00 -2.12
C PHE A 284 -20.08 -4.49 -2.47
N GLU A 285 -20.39 -4.81 -3.72
CA GLU A 285 -21.77 -5.18 -4.11
C GLU A 285 -22.36 -6.30 -3.23
N LEU A 286 -21.63 -7.39 -3.03
CA LEU A 286 -22.07 -8.51 -2.19
C LEU A 286 -22.10 -8.14 -0.70
N ALA A 287 -21.12 -7.39 -0.23
CA ALA A 287 -21.04 -6.95 1.16
C ALA A 287 -22.18 -5.98 1.52
N LEU A 288 -22.52 -5.04 0.63
CA LEU A 288 -23.64 -4.12 0.82
C LEU A 288 -24.99 -4.82 0.77
N LYS A 289 -25.13 -5.86 -0.07
CA LYS A 289 -26.33 -6.70 -0.06
C LYS A 289 -26.48 -7.39 1.29
N LEU A 290 -25.46 -8.07 1.77
CA LEU A 290 -25.46 -8.70 3.09
C LEU A 290 -25.70 -7.69 4.21
N ALA A 291 -25.10 -6.50 4.11
CA ALA A 291 -25.28 -5.43 5.11
C ALA A 291 -26.74 -5.00 5.27
N LYS A 292 -27.49 -4.90 4.15
CA LYS A 292 -28.91 -4.59 4.17
C LYS A 292 -29.73 -5.73 4.80
N GLU A 293 -29.37 -6.99 4.57
CA GLU A 293 -30.04 -8.17 5.13
C GLU A 293 -29.87 -8.27 6.66
N VAL A 294 -28.67 -7.96 7.17
CA VAL A 294 -28.37 -8.05 8.60
C VAL A 294 -28.49 -6.74 9.35
N ASP A 295 -28.83 -5.66 8.66
CA ASP A 295 -28.90 -4.31 9.20
C ASP A 295 -27.57 -3.88 9.86
N ALA A 296 -26.46 -3.97 9.10
CA ALA A 296 -25.13 -3.72 9.60
C ALA A 296 -24.87 -2.25 9.93
N ASP A 297 -24.07 -2.00 10.97
CA ASP A 297 -23.59 -0.66 11.33
C ASP A 297 -22.42 -0.22 10.44
N ILE A 298 -21.56 -1.17 10.08
CA ILE A 298 -20.33 -0.95 9.30
C ILE A 298 -20.07 -2.11 8.33
N VAL A 299 -19.53 -1.78 7.16
CA VAL A 299 -19.17 -2.74 6.10
C VAL A 299 -17.71 -2.52 5.72
N LEU A 300 -16.93 -3.58 5.75
CA LEU A 300 -15.48 -3.54 5.63
C LEU A 300 -14.98 -4.49 4.54
N ALA A 301 -13.99 -4.06 3.77
CA ALA A 301 -13.31 -4.88 2.77
C ALA A 301 -11.79 -4.68 2.85
N THR A 302 -11.03 -5.77 2.84
CA THR A 302 -9.57 -5.73 2.71
C THR A 302 -9.15 -6.23 1.34
N ASP A 303 -8.06 -5.69 0.80
CA ASP A 303 -7.47 -6.19 -0.45
C ASP A 303 -6.74 -7.53 -0.26
N PRO A 304 -6.30 -8.21 -1.34
CA PRO A 304 -5.76 -9.56 -1.23
C PRO A 304 -4.57 -9.75 -0.29
N ASP A 305 -3.70 -8.78 -0.13
CA ASP A 305 -2.57 -8.83 0.82
C ASP A 305 -2.84 -8.08 2.14
N ALA A 306 -4.10 -7.64 2.34
CA ALA A 306 -4.64 -7.06 3.57
C ALA A 306 -3.81 -5.88 4.13
N ASP A 307 -3.33 -5.02 3.25
CA ASP A 307 -2.67 -3.77 3.62
C ASP A 307 -3.59 -2.53 3.45
N ARG A 308 -4.78 -2.67 2.82
CA ARG A 308 -5.77 -1.62 2.60
C ARG A 308 -7.14 -1.98 3.13
N LEU A 309 -7.87 -0.97 3.61
CA LEU A 309 -9.21 -1.10 4.17
C LEU A 309 -10.21 -0.15 3.49
N GLY A 310 -11.20 -0.71 2.79
CA GLY A 310 -12.38 0.03 2.34
C GLY A 310 -13.52 -0.05 3.36
N VAL A 311 -14.33 1.00 3.43
CA VAL A 311 -15.34 1.17 4.49
C VAL A 311 -16.62 1.77 3.94
N TYR A 312 -17.74 1.22 4.38
CA TYR A 312 -19.06 1.87 4.32
C TYR A 312 -19.68 1.90 5.71
N ALA A 313 -20.33 2.99 6.05
CA ALA A 313 -21.05 3.15 7.29
C ALA A 313 -22.52 3.52 7.04
N LYS A 314 -23.40 3.06 7.92
CA LYS A 314 -24.83 3.33 7.81
C LYS A 314 -25.14 4.78 8.18
N ASP A 315 -25.86 5.48 7.31
CA ASP A 315 -26.56 6.73 7.63
C ASP A 315 -27.99 6.41 8.06
N THR A 316 -28.29 6.55 9.34
CA THR A 316 -29.62 6.25 9.88
C THR A 316 -30.70 7.23 9.45
N LYS A 317 -30.32 8.42 8.95
CA LYS A 317 -31.27 9.43 8.46
C LYS A 317 -31.84 9.07 7.10
N THR A 318 -31.03 8.48 6.25
CA THR A 318 -31.41 8.08 4.88
C THR A 318 -31.66 6.57 4.77
N GLY A 319 -31.13 5.78 5.69
CA GLY A 319 -31.11 4.30 5.62
C GLY A 319 -30.08 3.72 4.64
N GLU A 320 -29.30 4.56 3.98
CA GLU A 320 -28.29 4.16 3.00
C GLU A 320 -26.91 3.96 3.65
N TYR A 321 -26.01 3.29 2.92
CA TYR A 321 -24.61 3.12 3.31
C TYR A 321 -23.73 4.15 2.58
N VAL A 322 -22.98 4.94 3.34
CA VAL A 322 -22.07 5.96 2.84
C VAL A 322 -20.66 5.38 2.68
N SER A 323 -20.08 5.54 1.50
CA SER A 323 -18.68 5.16 1.23
C SER A 323 -17.71 6.13 1.90
N PHE A 324 -16.71 5.62 2.60
CA PHE A 324 -15.63 6.41 3.17
C PHE A 324 -14.38 6.32 2.30
N THR A 325 -13.72 7.46 2.09
CA THR A 325 -12.39 7.48 1.50
C THR A 325 -11.36 6.99 2.52
N GLY A 326 -10.16 6.64 2.06
CA GLY A 326 -9.05 6.31 2.95
C GLY A 326 -8.74 7.44 3.94
N ASN A 327 -8.83 8.69 3.49
CA ASN A 327 -8.65 9.86 4.35
C ASN A 327 -9.72 9.96 5.44
N MET A 328 -10.99 9.73 5.10
CA MET A 328 -12.09 9.76 6.09
C MET A 328 -11.89 8.70 7.18
N SER A 329 -11.63 7.45 6.77
CA SER A 329 -11.38 6.34 7.71
C SER A 329 -10.15 6.59 8.57
N GLY A 330 -9.05 7.05 7.95
CA GLY A 330 -7.82 7.37 8.66
C GLY A 330 -7.98 8.51 9.65
N MET A 331 -8.72 9.56 9.31
CA MET A 331 -8.97 10.69 10.22
C MET A 331 -9.87 10.34 11.40
N LEU A 332 -10.86 9.46 11.19
CA LEU A 332 -11.66 8.93 12.31
C LEU A 332 -10.80 8.15 13.30
N ILE A 333 -9.95 7.26 12.80
CA ILE A 333 -9.03 6.48 13.66
C ILE A 333 -8.03 7.41 14.35
N ALA A 334 -7.41 8.34 13.63
CA ALA A 334 -6.43 9.27 14.18
C ALA A 334 -7.03 10.15 15.30
N GLU A 335 -8.20 10.75 15.04
CA GLU A 335 -8.88 11.61 16.03
C GLU A 335 -9.29 10.81 17.25
N TYR A 336 -9.84 9.61 17.06
CA TYR A 336 -10.19 8.72 18.15
C TYR A 336 -8.97 8.37 19.02
N ILE A 337 -7.88 7.94 18.41
CA ILE A 337 -6.64 7.61 19.14
C ILE A 337 -6.14 8.82 19.96
N LEU A 338 -6.08 10.00 19.33
CA LEU A 338 -5.58 11.20 20.00
C LEU A 338 -6.51 11.66 21.14
N ARG A 339 -7.82 11.63 20.90
CA ARG A 339 -8.84 12.01 21.87
C ARG A 339 -8.80 11.11 23.11
N GLU A 340 -8.85 9.80 22.88
CA GLU A 340 -8.91 8.84 23.98
C GLU A 340 -7.57 8.74 24.75
N LYS A 341 -6.44 8.78 24.04
CA LYS A 341 -5.12 8.83 24.71
C LYS A 341 -4.92 10.13 25.50
N LYS A 342 -5.46 11.27 25.03
CA LYS A 342 -5.44 12.52 25.78
C LYS A 342 -6.34 12.44 27.01
N ALA A 343 -7.52 11.88 26.88
CA ALA A 343 -8.48 11.73 27.98
C ALA A 343 -7.96 10.84 29.10
N ASN A 344 -7.28 9.75 28.77
CA ASN A 344 -6.72 8.82 29.75
C ASN A 344 -5.25 9.14 30.17
N GLY A 345 -4.69 10.25 29.66
CA GLY A 345 -3.35 10.72 30.05
C GLY A 345 -2.19 9.92 29.44
N THR A 346 -2.42 9.14 28.39
CA THR A 346 -1.40 8.32 27.70
C THR A 346 -0.93 8.90 26.36
N LEU A 347 -1.40 10.09 25.98
CA LEU A 347 -0.91 10.77 24.78
C LEU A 347 0.53 11.26 25.01
N PRO A 348 1.53 10.81 24.20
CA PRO A 348 2.90 11.23 24.38
C PRO A 348 3.05 12.74 24.17
N ALA A 349 3.87 13.39 25.01
CA ALA A 349 4.15 14.82 24.89
C ALA A 349 4.87 15.19 23.57
N ASN A 350 5.64 14.24 23.01
CA ASN A 350 6.33 14.34 21.73
C ASN A 350 5.67 13.48 20.64
N GLY A 351 4.37 13.23 20.76
CA GLY A 351 3.62 12.41 19.80
C GLY A 351 3.63 12.97 18.39
N ALA A 352 3.69 12.09 17.39
CA ALA A 352 3.65 12.45 15.98
C ALA A 352 2.62 11.63 15.20
N LEU A 353 1.89 12.33 14.32
CA LEU A 353 1.18 11.75 13.18
C LEU A 353 2.08 11.83 11.95
N VAL A 354 2.02 10.83 11.09
CA VAL A 354 2.77 10.80 9.83
C VAL A 354 1.82 10.56 8.66
N GLU A 355 1.91 11.40 7.62
CA GLU A 355 1.11 11.23 6.41
C GLU A 355 1.92 11.52 5.15
N THR A 356 1.39 11.15 3.97
CA THR A 356 2.00 11.57 2.71
C THR A 356 1.58 12.99 2.33
N ILE A 357 2.40 13.66 1.52
CA ILE A 357 2.12 15.02 1.02
C ILE A 357 0.82 15.17 0.24
N VAL A 358 0.17 14.07 -0.13
CA VAL A 358 -1.09 14.02 -0.91
C VAL A 358 -2.25 13.42 -0.13
N THR A 359 -2.13 13.32 1.19
CA THR A 359 -3.16 12.70 2.04
C THR A 359 -4.26 13.72 2.37
N THR A 360 -4.24 14.39 3.52
CA THR A 360 -5.31 15.35 3.86
C THR A 360 -4.87 16.45 4.81
N ASP A 361 -5.19 17.68 4.49
CA ASP A 361 -4.92 18.82 5.40
C ASP A 361 -5.78 18.78 6.68
N MET A 362 -6.80 17.92 6.78
CA MET A 362 -7.52 17.68 8.04
C MET A 362 -6.58 17.16 9.12
N ALA A 363 -5.58 16.36 8.75
CA ALA A 363 -4.56 15.88 9.70
C ALA A 363 -3.79 17.04 10.36
N LYS A 364 -3.53 18.13 9.63
CA LYS A 364 -2.91 19.36 10.19
C LYS A 364 -3.78 20.01 11.25
N ALA A 365 -5.09 20.08 11.00
CA ALA A 365 -6.04 20.65 11.94
C ALA A 365 -6.18 19.79 13.21
N ILE A 366 -6.26 18.47 13.04
CA ILE A 366 -6.33 17.50 14.15
C ILE A 366 -5.04 17.54 14.98
N ALA A 367 -3.88 17.41 14.34
CA ALA A 367 -2.58 17.44 15.02
C ALA A 367 -2.41 18.72 15.87
N LYS A 368 -2.78 19.87 15.31
CA LYS A 368 -2.77 21.16 16.02
C LYS A 368 -3.70 21.17 17.25
N ALA A 369 -4.90 20.58 17.13
CA ALA A 369 -5.89 20.57 18.22
C ALA A 369 -5.42 19.71 19.42
N TYR A 370 -4.63 18.67 19.15
CA TYR A 370 -4.10 17.78 20.19
C TYR A 370 -2.67 18.11 20.62
N GLY A 371 -2.01 19.06 19.95
CA GLY A 371 -0.64 19.46 20.26
C GLY A 371 0.42 18.44 19.86
N VAL A 372 0.09 17.55 18.92
CA VAL A 372 1.03 16.56 18.36
C VAL A 372 1.69 17.09 17.09
N LYS A 373 2.85 16.54 16.74
CA LYS A 373 3.56 16.90 15.51
C LYS A 373 2.93 16.20 14.31
N LEU A 374 2.71 16.92 13.20
CA LEU A 374 2.47 16.30 11.91
C LEU A 374 3.78 16.28 11.11
N ILE A 375 4.09 15.11 10.55
CA ILE A 375 5.23 14.89 9.65
C ILE A 375 4.66 14.48 8.28
N GLU A 376 4.97 15.27 7.25
CA GLU A 376 4.64 14.93 5.86
C GLU A 376 5.82 14.21 5.20
N VAL A 377 5.55 13.14 4.46
CA VAL A 377 6.55 12.37 3.70
C VAL A 377 6.12 12.25 2.23
N LEU A 378 7.01 11.79 1.36
CA LEU A 378 6.65 11.47 -0.02
C LEU A 378 5.63 10.32 -0.09
N THR A 379 4.92 10.22 -1.21
CA THR A 379 3.92 9.17 -1.48
C THR A 379 4.54 7.78 -1.38
N GLY A 380 3.91 6.91 -0.60
CA GLY A 380 4.29 5.54 -0.35
C GLY A 380 4.58 5.28 1.13
N PHE A 381 3.91 4.26 1.67
CA PHE A 381 3.98 3.94 3.11
C PHE A 381 5.39 3.60 3.60
N LYS A 382 6.29 3.19 2.69
CA LYS A 382 7.70 2.95 2.99
C LYS A 382 8.38 4.15 3.67
N TYR A 383 7.99 5.37 3.30
CA TYR A 383 8.52 6.58 3.93
C TYR A 383 7.91 6.84 5.31
N ILE A 384 6.67 6.40 5.55
CA ILE A 384 6.07 6.40 6.89
C ILE A 384 6.80 5.40 7.79
N GLY A 385 7.04 4.17 7.30
CA GLY A 385 7.83 3.16 7.99
C GLY A 385 9.26 3.64 8.31
N GLU A 386 9.90 4.33 7.37
CA GLU A 386 11.22 4.94 7.55
C GLU A 386 11.22 6.03 8.63
N GLN A 387 10.16 6.85 8.72
CA GLN A 387 10.04 7.85 9.79
C GLN A 387 9.97 7.21 11.18
N ILE A 388 9.28 6.09 11.33
CA ILE A 388 9.26 5.36 12.61
C ILE A 388 10.70 4.96 13.02
N LYS A 389 11.47 4.43 12.07
CA LYS A 389 12.89 4.09 12.28
C LYS A 389 13.71 5.32 12.71
N PHE A 390 13.53 6.46 12.04
CA PHE A 390 14.25 7.69 12.38
C PHE A 390 13.86 8.20 13.78
N PHE A 391 12.59 8.11 14.16
CA PHE A 391 12.16 8.48 15.52
C PHE A 391 12.85 7.62 16.58
N GLU A 392 12.92 6.31 16.36
CA GLU A 392 13.61 5.37 17.26
C GLU A 392 15.11 5.66 17.34
N GLN A 393 15.79 5.88 16.20
CA GLN A 393 17.24 6.12 16.15
C GLN A 393 17.64 7.46 16.77
N GLN A 394 16.81 8.50 16.58
CA GLN A 394 17.09 9.86 17.02
C GLN A 394 16.50 10.19 18.38
N ASN A 395 15.63 9.31 18.91
CA ASN A 395 14.84 9.56 20.11
C ASN A 395 14.10 10.92 20.07
N SER A 396 13.51 11.21 18.88
CA SER A 396 12.94 12.54 18.58
C SER A 396 11.45 12.62 18.86
N TYR A 397 10.65 11.78 18.23
CA TYR A 397 9.19 11.72 18.37
C TYR A 397 8.72 10.32 18.70
N GLU A 398 7.53 10.23 19.28
CA GLU A 398 6.82 8.98 19.47
C GLU A 398 5.72 8.85 18.41
N TYR A 399 5.81 7.82 17.57
CA TYR A 399 4.82 7.55 16.54
C TYR A 399 3.48 7.18 17.15
N VAL A 400 2.42 7.89 16.79
CA VAL A 400 1.04 7.63 17.27
C VAL A 400 0.22 6.93 16.22
N PHE A 401 0.24 7.45 14.98
CA PHE A 401 -0.52 6.93 13.86
C PHE A 401 0.02 7.47 12.54
N GLY A 402 -0.10 6.68 11.47
CA GLY A 402 0.26 7.13 10.12
C GLY A 402 -0.69 6.58 9.08
N LEU A 403 -0.85 7.34 8.00
CA LEU A 403 -1.78 6.99 6.93
C LEU A 403 -1.33 7.51 5.56
N GLU A 404 -1.84 6.85 4.53
CA GLU A 404 -1.80 7.35 3.15
C GLU A 404 -3.21 7.37 2.55
N GLU A 405 -3.42 8.24 1.55
CA GLU A 405 -4.70 8.44 0.89
C GLU A 405 -5.26 7.18 0.24
N SER A 406 -4.38 6.25 -0.13
CA SER A 406 -4.71 5.00 -0.81
C SER A 406 -5.21 3.90 0.15
N TYR A 407 -6.04 4.28 1.13
CA TYR A 407 -6.76 3.37 2.02
C TYR A 407 -5.88 2.55 2.98
N GLY A 408 -4.67 3.02 3.25
CA GLY A 408 -3.72 2.34 4.14
C GLY A 408 -3.34 3.15 5.35
N CYS A 409 -3.27 2.52 6.52
CA CYS A 409 -2.81 3.14 7.76
C CYS A 409 -2.13 2.12 8.69
N LEU A 410 -1.47 2.63 9.72
CA LEU A 410 -0.84 1.83 10.77
C LEU A 410 -1.01 2.52 12.12
N ALA A 411 -1.54 1.80 13.10
CA ALA A 411 -1.50 2.15 14.51
C ALA A 411 -0.44 1.29 15.22
N GLY A 412 0.40 1.92 16.05
CA GLY A 412 1.51 1.23 16.70
C GLY A 412 2.76 1.08 15.83
N THR A 413 3.79 0.42 16.38
CA THR A 413 5.13 0.34 15.75
C THR A 413 5.63 -1.09 15.59
N TYR A 414 4.76 -2.09 15.75
CA TYR A 414 5.11 -3.52 15.61
C TYR A 414 5.45 -3.89 14.15
N ALA A 415 4.82 -3.23 13.19
CA ALA A 415 5.08 -3.33 11.75
C ALA A 415 5.58 -1.99 11.19
N ARG A 416 5.99 -1.98 9.92
CA ARG A 416 6.49 -0.79 9.19
C ARG A 416 5.80 -0.62 7.83
N ASP A 417 4.69 -1.29 7.63
CA ASP A 417 3.82 -1.13 6.47
C ASP A 417 2.36 -1.00 6.93
N LYS A 418 1.48 -0.59 6.02
CA LYS A 418 0.04 -0.50 6.24
C LYS A 418 -0.50 -1.82 6.77
N ASP A 419 -1.41 -1.74 7.70
CA ASP A 419 -2.04 -2.91 8.29
C ASP A 419 -3.56 -2.77 8.28
N ALA A 420 -4.22 -3.48 7.36
CA ALA A 420 -5.67 -3.50 7.31
C ALA A 420 -6.29 -4.25 8.49
N CYS A 421 -5.59 -5.20 9.10
CA CYS A 421 -6.10 -5.93 10.27
C CYS A 421 -6.24 -4.99 11.48
N VAL A 422 -5.22 -4.16 11.76
CA VAL A 422 -5.32 -3.15 12.82
C VAL A 422 -6.30 -2.05 12.45
N ALA A 423 -6.38 -1.66 11.18
CA ALA A 423 -7.33 -0.65 10.72
C ALA A 423 -8.79 -1.10 10.93
N VAL A 424 -9.12 -2.35 10.56
CA VAL A 424 -10.43 -2.98 10.83
C VAL A 424 -10.72 -2.98 12.32
N MET A 425 -9.79 -3.46 13.12
CA MET A 425 -9.93 -3.54 14.58
C MET A 425 -10.23 -2.18 15.19
N MET A 426 -9.40 -1.18 14.87
CA MET A 426 -9.55 0.18 15.40
C MET A 426 -10.87 0.82 14.96
N LEU A 427 -11.24 0.66 13.68
CA LEU A 427 -12.47 1.27 13.18
C LEU A 427 -13.72 0.59 13.74
N CYS A 428 -13.67 -0.72 14.02
CA CYS A 428 -14.75 -1.41 14.74
C CYS A 428 -14.84 -0.92 16.20
N GLU A 429 -13.73 -0.61 16.86
CA GLU A 429 -13.73 0.00 18.19
C GLU A 429 -14.35 1.42 18.15
N VAL A 430 -13.98 2.25 17.17
CA VAL A 430 -14.60 3.57 16.95
C VAL A 430 -16.10 3.42 16.72
N ALA A 431 -16.53 2.47 15.89
CA ALA A 431 -17.95 2.22 15.65
C ALA A 431 -18.70 1.75 16.90
N ALA A 432 -18.06 0.92 17.74
CA ALA A 432 -18.63 0.51 19.05
C ALA A 432 -18.73 1.70 20.01
N TRP A 433 -17.72 2.57 20.03
CA TRP A 433 -17.76 3.83 20.79
C TRP A 433 -18.90 4.74 20.30
N CYS A 434 -19.05 4.93 18.99
CA CYS A 434 -20.14 5.69 18.41
C CYS A 434 -21.51 5.14 18.85
N LYS A 435 -21.69 3.83 18.73
CA LYS A 435 -22.94 3.16 19.09
C LYS A 435 -23.25 3.29 20.58
N SER A 436 -22.24 3.20 21.45
CA SER A 436 -22.42 3.42 22.90
C SER A 436 -22.85 4.85 23.25
N ASN A 437 -22.57 5.80 22.39
CA ASN A 437 -22.97 7.21 22.49
C ASN A 437 -24.26 7.54 21.70
N GLY A 438 -24.91 6.54 21.11
CA GLY A 438 -26.16 6.72 20.35
C GLY A 438 -25.99 7.41 19.00
N ILE A 439 -24.80 7.41 18.42
CA ILE A 439 -24.48 7.96 17.11
C ILE A 439 -23.94 6.88 16.17
N THR A 440 -23.88 7.17 14.87
CA THR A 440 -23.25 6.31 13.87
C THR A 440 -21.82 6.76 13.59
N LEU A 441 -21.04 5.91 12.91
CA LEU A 441 -19.72 6.27 12.41
C LEU A 441 -19.81 7.45 11.40
N TRP A 442 -20.90 7.53 10.64
CA TRP A 442 -21.16 8.65 9.74
C TRP A 442 -21.43 9.96 10.50
N ASP A 443 -22.22 9.91 11.58
CA ASP A 443 -22.44 11.07 12.43
C ASP A 443 -21.14 11.58 13.06
N ASP A 444 -20.24 10.68 13.47
CA ASP A 444 -18.92 11.05 14.00
C ASP A 444 -18.07 11.74 12.91
N MET A 445 -18.07 11.21 11.68
CA MET A 445 -17.38 11.86 10.55
C MET A 445 -17.93 13.27 10.27
N LEU A 446 -19.25 13.44 10.31
CA LEU A 446 -19.88 14.76 10.16
C LEU A 446 -19.43 15.72 11.27
N SER A 447 -19.32 15.25 12.51
CA SER A 447 -18.83 16.07 13.62
C SER A 447 -17.38 16.49 13.46
N LEU A 448 -16.52 15.64 12.85
CA LEU A 448 -15.15 16.02 12.50
C LEU A 448 -15.13 17.12 11.43
N TYR A 449 -15.99 17.03 10.41
CA TYR A 449 -16.12 18.09 9.41
C TYR A 449 -16.57 19.42 10.03
N GLU A 450 -17.57 19.40 10.91
CA GLU A 450 -18.02 20.60 11.62
C GLU A 450 -16.91 21.21 12.50
N LYS A 451 -16.13 20.36 13.15
CA LYS A 451 -15.07 20.78 14.08
C LYS A 451 -13.81 21.31 13.38
N TYR A 452 -13.38 20.66 12.30
CA TYR A 452 -12.08 20.91 11.68
C TYR A 452 -12.17 21.56 10.29
N GLY A 453 -13.28 21.44 9.59
CA GLY A 453 -13.50 21.91 8.23
C GLY A 453 -13.91 20.79 7.28
N TYR A 454 -14.63 21.14 6.23
CA TYR A 454 -15.11 20.20 5.20
C TYR A 454 -14.03 19.96 4.14
N TYR A 455 -12.99 19.20 4.54
CA TYR A 455 -11.92 18.79 3.66
C TYR A 455 -12.41 17.77 2.63
N LYS A 456 -11.98 17.93 1.40
CA LYS A 456 -12.26 16.99 0.30
C LYS A 456 -11.05 16.85 -0.59
N GLU A 457 -10.66 15.61 -0.83
CA GLU A 457 -9.55 15.28 -1.71
C GLU A 457 -10.04 14.52 -2.93
N GLY A 458 -9.25 14.57 -4.00
CA GLY A 458 -9.53 13.87 -5.25
C GLY A 458 -8.26 13.45 -5.96
N LEU A 459 -8.42 12.46 -6.82
CA LEU A 459 -7.36 11.91 -7.66
C LEU A 459 -7.87 11.79 -9.09
N GLU A 460 -7.08 12.28 -10.06
CA GLU A 460 -7.28 12.02 -11.48
C GLU A 460 -6.05 11.34 -12.06
N THR A 461 -6.26 10.38 -12.96
CA THR A 461 -5.16 9.63 -13.58
C THR A 461 -5.30 9.73 -15.10
N MET A 462 -4.35 10.41 -15.73
CA MET A 462 -4.25 10.49 -17.17
C MET A 462 -3.30 9.40 -17.68
N THR A 463 -3.75 8.62 -18.65
CA THR A 463 -2.94 7.58 -19.31
C THR A 463 -2.70 7.98 -20.77
N LEU A 464 -1.45 8.19 -21.13
CA LEU A 464 -1.04 8.53 -22.50
C LEU A 464 -0.39 7.29 -23.13
N LYS A 465 -1.13 6.64 -24.06
CA LYS A 465 -0.68 5.37 -24.68
C LYS A 465 0.47 5.60 -25.67
N GLY A 466 1.35 4.59 -25.79
CA GLY A 466 2.44 4.54 -26.78
C GLY A 466 3.76 5.15 -26.29
N MET A 467 4.80 5.03 -27.11
CA MET A 467 6.15 5.58 -26.80
C MET A 467 6.11 7.11 -26.66
N ASP A 468 5.32 7.79 -27.45
CA ASP A 468 5.10 9.24 -27.39
C ASP A 468 4.45 9.67 -26.05
N GLY A 469 3.77 8.76 -25.35
CA GLY A 469 3.09 9.06 -24.09
C GLY A 469 4.05 9.43 -22.96
N ALA A 470 5.15 8.70 -22.82
CA ALA A 470 6.18 9.00 -21.82
C ALA A 470 6.88 10.34 -22.10
N GLU A 471 7.17 10.64 -23.36
CA GLU A 471 7.78 11.91 -23.77
C GLU A 471 6.84 13.09 -23.54
N LYS A 472 5.55 12.93 -23.82
CA LYS A 472 4.52 13.95 -23.53
C LYS A 472 4.41 14.24 -22.03
N ILE A 473 4.39 13.20 -21.19
CA ILE A 473 4.39 13.37 -19.72
C ILE A 473 5.63 14.12 -19.26
N GLN A 474 6.81 13.75 -19.77
CA GLN A 474 8.06 14.43 -19.42
C GLN A 474 8.06 15.90 -19.86
N SER A 475 7.55 16.19 -21.06
CA SER A 475 7.39 17.56 -21.59
C SER A 475 6.43 18.37 -20.71
N MET A 476 5.27 17.82 -20.37
CA MET A 476 4.29 18.42 -19.45
C MET A 476 4.91 18.75 -18.10
N MET A 477 5.61 17.80 -17.48
CA MET A 477 6.29 18.04 -16.19
C MET A 477 7.36 19.13 -16.28
N ASN A 478 8.09 19.22 -17.39
CA ASN A 478 9.10 20.24 -17.62
C ASN A 478 8.46 21.62 -17.81
N GLU A 479 7.37 21.71 -18.57
CA GLU A 479 6.62 22.96 -18.75
C GLU A 479 6.06 23.47 -17.42
N MET A 480 5.37 22.61 -16.67
CA MET A 480 4.81 22.96 -15.35
C MET A 480 5.89 23.40 -14.35
N ARG A 481 7.10 22.84 -14.44
CA ARG A 481 8.23 23.17 -13.57
C ARG A 481 8.87 24.49 -13.91
N ASN A 482 9.04 24.77 -15.21
CA ASN A 482 9.78 25.95 -15.67
C ASN A 482 8.88 27.18 -15.79
N ASN A 483 7.59 26.99 -16.07
CA ASN A 483 6.61 28.04 -16.26
C ASN A 483 5.40 27.88 -15.32
N PRO A 484 5.61 27.91 -13.98
CA PRO A 484 4.52 27.72 -13.03
C PRO A 484 3.48 28.83 -13.17
N PRO A 485 2.17 28.49 -13.14
CA PRO A 485 1.11 29.48 -13.30
C PRO A 485 1.00 30.34 -12.04
N LYS A 486 0.53 31.58 -12.18
CA LYS A 486 0.19 32.44 -11.04
C LYS A 486 -1.17 32.08 -10.43
N LYS A 487 -2.05 31.44 -11.23
CA LYS A 487 -3.37 30.98 -10.82
C LYS A 487 -3.69 29.64 -11.47
N ILE A 488 -4.45 28.82 -10.75
CA ILE A 488 -5.10 27.61 -11.26
C ILE A 488 -6.61 27.80 -11.04
N GLY A 489 -7.35 28.10 -12.11
CA GLY A 489 -8.75 28.49 -12.02
C GLY A 489 -8.94 29.74 -11.14
N ALA A 490 -9.76 29.60 -10.10
CA ALA A 490 -10.05 30.68 -9.15
C ALA A 490 -8.98 30.88 -8.06
N TRP A 491 -8.01 29.95 -7.94
CA TRP A 491 -7.03 29.93 -6.86
C TRP A 491 -5.71 30.58 -7.25
N ASP A 492 -5.19 31.45 -6.40
CA ASP A 492 -3.83 31.98 -6.52
C ASP A 492 -2.82 30.91 -6.11
N VAL A 493 -1.73 30.75 -6.87
CA VAL A 493 -0.62 29.89 -6.51
C VAL A 493 0.28 30.63 -5.52
N LEU A 494 0.30 30.18 -4.28
CA LEU A 494 1.07 30.80 -3.19
C LEU A 494 2.51 30.31 -3.17
N ALA A 495 2.73 29.02 -3.40
CA ALA A 495 4.07 28.46 -3.51
C ALA A 495 4.07 27.21 -4.41
N LEU A 496 5.24 26.93 -4.99
CA LEU A 496 5.54 25.70 -5.72
C LEU A 496 6.63 24.93 -4.96
N ARG A 497 6.31 23.67 -4.61
CA ARG A 497 7.32 22.70 -4.14
C ARG A 497 7.74 21.83 -5.32
N ASP A 498 9.00 21.87 -5.69
CA ASP A 498 9.63 21.01 -6.71
C ASP A 498 10.56 20.03 -5.99
N TYR A 499 10.08 18.82 -5.76
CA TYR A 499 10.83 17.78 -5.05
C TYR A 499 12.01 17.21 -5.87
N LYS A 500 12.03 17.42 -7.18
CA LYS A 500 13.19 17.06 -8.01
C LYS A 500 14.38 17.98 -7.78
N LYS A 501 14.11 19.25 -7.42
CA LYS A 501 15.13 20.27 -7.16
C LYS A 501 15.35 20.56 -5.67
N ASP A 502 14.59 19.88 -4.80
CA ASP A 502 14.54 20.19 -3.36
C ASP A 502 14.27 21.67 -3.08
N THR A 503 13.28 22.26 -3.77
CA THR A 503 12.96 23.69 -3.63
C THR A 503 11.48 23.92 -3.36
N ARG A 504 11.20 24.82 -2.40
CA ARG A 504 9.90 25.46 -2.22
C ARG A 504 10.06 26.94 -2.53
N THR A 505 9.43 27.39 -3.62
CA THR A 505 9.46 28.79 -4.06
C THR A 505 8.17 29.49 -3.67
N ASP A 506 8.24 30.51 -2.83
CA ASP A 506 7.13 31.40 -2.53
C ASP A 506 6.87 32.29 -3.76
N MET A 507 5.67 32.23 -4.31
CA MET A 507 5.34 32.90 -5.59
C MET A 507 5.12 34.39 -5.46
N THR A 508 4.98 34.91 -4.24
CA THR A 508 4.81 36.33 -3.98
C THR A 508 6.16 37.02 -3.77
N SER A 509 6.99 36.43 -2.92
CA SER A 509 8.29 37.04 -2.54
C SER A 509 9.47 36.56 -3.39
N GLY A 510 9.31 35.45 -4.12
CA GLY A 510 10.39 34.74 -4.83
C GLY A 510 11.38 34.03 -3.89
N LYS A 511 11.10 33.96 -2.59
CA LYS A 511 11.97 33.28 -1.61
C LYS A 511 11.99 31.78 -1.86
N VAL A 512 13.17 31.20 -1.95
CA VAL A 512 13.39 29.78 -2.12
C VAL A 512 13.90 29.17 -0.81
N THR A 513 13.31 28.05 -0.40
CA THR A 513 13.72 27.21 0.74
C THR A 513 13.76 25.75 0.32
N PRO A 514 14.52 24.88 0.99
CA PRO A 514 14.44 23.45 0.70
C PRO A 514 13.06 22.86 1.10
N THR A 515 12.65 21.78 0.43
CA THR A 515 11.47 20.99 0.81
C THR A 515 11.80 20.09 2.00
N GLY A 516 13.05 19.64 2.09
CA GLY A 516 13.54 18.74 3.14
C GLY A 516 13.13 17.29 2.97
N LEU A 517 12.61 16.91 1.80
CA LEU A 517 12.24 15.53 1.46
C LEU A 517 13.17 14.97 0.35
N PRO A 518 13.25 13.64 0.22
CA PRO A 518 14.06 13.01 -0.82
C PRO A 518 13.72 13.48 -2.24
N GLU A 519 14.70 13.37 -3.16
CA GLU A 519 14.48 13.68 -4.57
C GLU A 519 13.36 12.83 -5.16
N SER A 520 12.38 13.48 -5.79
CA SER A 520 11.28 12.83 -6.49
C SER A 520 10.74 13.73 -7.60
N ASN A 521 10.33 13.12 -8.73
CA ASN A 521 9.75 13.89 -9.83
C ASN A 521 8.29 14.29 -9.54
N VAL A 522 8.10 15.13 -8.54
CA VAL A 522 6.80 15.59 -8.05
C VAL A 522 6.79 17.11 -7.99
N LEU A 523 5.67 17.70 -8.40
CA LEU A 523 5.36 19.13 -8.23
C LEU A 523 4.14 19.27 -7.33
N TYR A 524 4.20 20.16 -6.35
CA TYR A 524 3.11 20.45 -5.44
C TYR A 524 2.84 21.96 -5.39
N TYR A 525 1.63 22.35 -5.74
CA TYR A 525 1.18 23.75 -5.74
C TYR A 525 0.39 24.02 -4.45
N GLU A 526 0.91 24.90 -3.62
CA GLU A 526 0.17 25.47 -2.49
C GLU A 526 -0.71 26.58 -3.01
N LEU A 527 -2.01 26.48 -2.80
CA LEU A 527 -3.00 27.39 -3.35
C LEU A 527 -3.68 28.23 -2.26
N SER A 528 -4.33 29.32 -2.67
CA SER A 528 -5.15 30.13 -1.77
C SER A 528 -6.31 29.30 -1.20
N ASN A 529 -6.88 29.75 -0.06
CA ASN A 529 -8.03 29.13 0.61
C ASN A 529 -7.80 27.66 1.03
N HIS A 530 -6.57 27.33 1.43
CA HIS A 530 -6.19 25.97 1.88
C HIS A 530 -6.41 24.89 0.81
N ALA A 531 -6.40 25.27 -0.47
CA ALA A 531 -6.44 24.30 -1.56
C ALA A 531 -5.01 23.92 -1.98
N TRP A 532 -4.87 22.77 -2.62
CA TRP A 532 -3.59 22.33 -3.18
C TRP A 532 -3.79 21.38 -4.38
N CYS A 533 -2.77 21.32 -5.23
CA CYS A 533 -2.65 20.33 -6.30
C CYS A 533 -1.28 19.69 -6.26
N CYS A 534 -1.19 18.39 -6.52
CA CYS A 534 0.07 17.69 -6.65
C CYS A 534 0.10 16.88 -7.95
N VAL A 535 1.21 16.95 -8.69
CA VAL A 535 1.38 16.27 -9.96
C VAL A 535 2.54 15.30 -9.87
N ARG A 536 2.27 14.03 -10.20
CA ARG A 536 3.24 12.95 -10.09
C ARG A 536 3.14 11.99 -11.28
N PRO A 537 4.16 11.88 -12.14
CA PRO A 537 4.20 10.84 -13.17
C PRO A 537 4.47 9.46 -12.54
N SER A 538 3.96 8.41 -13.17
CA SER A 538 4.34 7.04 -12.85
C SER A 538 5.80 6.79 -13.26
N GLY A 539 6.54 6.03 -12.47
CA GLY A 539 7.91 5.62 -12.81
C GLY A 539 7.97 4.48 -13.81
N THR A 540 6.90 3.71 -13.96
CA THR A 540 6.90 2.43 -14.71
C THR A 540 5.91 2.39 -15.87
N GLU A 541 4.91 3.28 -15.88
CA GLU A 541 3.86 3.31 -16.89
C GLU A 541 3.69 4.73 -17.47
N PRO A 542 3.21 4.90 -18.71
CA PRO A 542 2.92 6.21 -19.28
C PRO A 542 1.64 6.82 -18.68
N LYS A 543 1.67 7.03 -17.36
CA LYS A 543 0.58 7.60 -16.57
C LYS A 543 1.09 8.78 -15.76
N ILE A 544 0.22 9.76 -15.56
CA ILE A 544 0.45 10.89 -14.66
C ILE A 544 -0.76 11.04 -13.74
N LYS A 545 -0.51 11.26 -12.47
CA LYS A 545 -1.53 11.42 -11.43
C LYS A 545 -1.58 12.86 -10.98
N PHE A 546 -2.78 13.37 -10.84
CA PHE A 546 -3.10 14.67 -10.29
C PHE A 546 -3.89 14.47 -9.01
N TYR A 547 -3.35 14.94 -7.90
CA TYR A 547 -4.02 14.92 -6.61
C TYR A 547 -4.51 16.32 -6.28
N PHE A 548 -5.62 16.42 -5.59
CA PHE A 548 -6.29 17.68 -5.25
C PHE A 548 -6.76 17.67 -3.82
N GLY A 549 -6.71 18.81 -3.16
CA GLY A 549 -7.35 19.02 -1.88
C GLY A 549 -7.96 20.41 -1.80
N VAL A 550 -9.16 20.48 -1.22
CA VAL A 550 -9.92 21.73 -1.01
C VAL A 550 -10.58 21.70 0.37
N VAL A 551 -11.03 22.88 0.83
CA VAL A 551 -11.87 23.04 2.02
C VAL A 551 -13.13 23.80 1.65
N GLY A 552 -14.28 23.22 1.95
CA GLY A 552 -15.60 23.83 1.76
C GLY A 552 -16.17 24.43 3.04
N SER A 553 -17.28 25.17 2.89
CA SER A 553 -18.15 25.59 3.98
C SER A 553 -19.12 24.48 4.43
N ASP A 554 -19.37 23.53 3.55
CA ASP A 554 -20.14 22.31 3.75
C ASP A 554 -19.72 21.24 2.72
N ILE A 555 -20.32 20.05 2.76
CA ILE A 555 -20.01 18.93 1.86
C ILE A 555 -20.20 19.32 0.39
N LYS A 556 -21.32 19.97 0.05
CA LYS A 556 -21.66 20.34 -1.32
C LYS A 556 -20.69 21.39 -1.88
N ASP A 557 -20.30 22.36 -1.05
CA ASP A 557 -19.33 23.38 -1.43
C ASP A 557 -17.95 22.77 -1.65
N SER A 558 -17.52 21.82 -0.79
CA SER A 558 -16.25 21.13 -0.98
C SER A 558 -16.25 20.27 -2.26
N GLU A 559 -17.35 19.59 -2.58
CA GLU A 559 -17.47 18.82 -3.83
C GLU A 559 -17.38 19.72 -5.06
N LYS A 560 -18.13 20.83 -5.04
CA LYS A 560 -18.09 21.81 -6.14
C LYS A 560 -16.70 22.40 -6.33
N LYS A 561 -16.03 22.82 -5.26
CA LYS A 561 -14.67 23.36 -5.31
C LYS A 561 -13.67 22.34 -5.85
N LEU A 562 -13.80 21.07 -5.45
CA LEU A 562 -12.94 20.00 -5.93
C LEU A 562 -13.09 19.81 -7.45
N ASP A 563 -14.32 19.78 -7.96
CA ASP A 563 -14.59 19.65 -9.39
C ASP A 563 -14.05 20.85 -10.18
N GLU A 564 -14.24 22.07 -9.67
CA GLU A 564 -13.71 23.29 -10.29
C GLU A 564 -12.18 23.27 -10.34
N LEU A 565 -11.51 22.89 -9.23
CA LEU A 565 -10.05 22.83 -9.17
C LEU A 565 -9.48 21.75 -10.09
N ARG A 566 -10.11 20.55 -10.09
CA ARG A 566 -9.75 19.46 -10.99
C ARG A 566 -9.79 19.89 -12.44
N ASN A 567 -10.91 20.46 -12.89
CA ASN A 567 -11.08 20.90 -14.27
C ASN A 567 -10.07 22.01 -14.64
N ALA A 568 -9.81 22.95 -13.76
CA ALA A 568 -8.84 24.02 -13.99
C ALA A 568 -7.40 23.47 -14.12
N MET A 569 -7.04 22.49 -13.29
CA MET A 569 -5.71 21.87 -13.35
C MET A 569 -5.51 21.02 -14.60
N LEU A 570 -6.53 20.24 -15.02
CA LEU A 570 -6.46 19.45 -16.24
C LEU A 570 -6.36 20.35 -17.46
N THR A 571 -7.13 21.44 -17.53
CA THR A 571 -7.00 22.47 -18.58
C THR A 571 -5.59 23.08 -18.62
N TYR A 572 -5.00 23.37 -17.45
CA TYR A 572 -3.61 23.84 -17.38
C TYR A 572 -2.61 22.78 -17.85
N ALA A 573 -2.89 21.52 -17.60
CA ALA A 573 -2.09 20.39 -18.07
C ALA A 573 -2.19 20.14 -19.57
N GLY A 574 -3.14 20.77 -20.28
CA GLY A 574 -3.32 20.67 -21.72
C GLY A 574 -4.34 19.62 -22.16
N GLU A 575 -5.30 19.29 -21.28
CA GLU A 575 -6.49 18.49 -21.59
C GLU A 575 -7.70 19.37 -21.98
#